data_a5c5f8ae9ed19ae538dc8811450bf0f2
#
_entry.id   a5c5f8ae9ed19ae538dc8811450bf0f2
#
_cell.length_a   1.000
_cell.length_b   1.000
_cell.length_c   1.000
_cell.angle_alpha   90.00
_cell.angle_beta   90.00
_cell.angle_gamma   90.00
#
_symmetry.space_group_name_H-M   'P 1'
#
loop_
_entity.id
_entity.type
_entity.pdbx_description
1 polymer ?
#
loop_
_entity_poly.entity_id
_entity_poly.type
_entity_poly.pdbx_seq_one_letter_code
_entity_poly.pdbx_strand_id
1 'polypeptide(L)'
;PGNLDVPGLAFAAGNCLTWTTQPMSLRLPLGTNLTTGELFFSFALRVDALGPSFTGVGTLAGVTTGTGTLFGSKINIRTNGSVGFQLGLSKATGTAYGAWAPDDFAVGETIFVVGRYRFNPSSDTDDTCALWLNPDRTSFGAIVPPSATIAEVGAGGADLPQVDRFFFRAGSGSTTPAKLVTDELRIGLTWASVTPPAVVPALRLVSSGDTAALLWPTNAPGFVLEESSAVMSAPWFAVSEPIRTNGVNFSVDISLTNNSRYFRLRH
;
A
#
# COMPACT_ATOMS: atom_id res chain seq x y z
N PRO A 1 9.27 11.61 8.61
CA PRO A 1 9.37 10.77 7.43
C PRO A 1 8.04 10.84 6.68
N GLY A 2 8.07 11.22 5.40
CA GLY A 2 6.86 11.37 4.60
C GLY A 2 6.26 10.03 4.21
N ASN A 3 5.03 10.07 3.72
CA ASN A 3 4.32 8.90 3.22
C ASN A 3 4.92 8.40 1.90
N LEU A 4 4.71 7.11 1.61
CA LEU A 4 4.97 6.55 0.29
C LEU A 4 3.68 6.60 -0.54
N ASP A 5 3.61 7.52 -1.48
CA ASP A 5 2.47 7.63 -2.37
C ASP A 5 2.52 6.58 -3.48
N VAL A 6 1.38 5.91 -3.70
CA VAL A 6 1.16 5.02 -4.84
C VAL A 6 0.17 5.71 -5.77
N PRO A 7 0.59 6.13 -6.98
CA PRO A 7 -0.27 6.84 -7.90
C PRO A 7 -1.53 6.05 -8.25
N GLY A 8 -2.70 6.67 -8.05
CA GLY A 8 -4.01 6.07 -8.31
C GLY A 8 -4.60 5.26 -7.17
N LEU A 9 -3.85 4.97 -6.11
CA LEU A 9 -4.35 4.39 -4.88
C LEU A 9 -4.96 5.48 -3.98
N ALA A 10 -5.91 5.11 -3.12
CA ALA A 10 -6.40 6.04 -2.09
C ALA A 10 -5.22 6.64 -1.32
N PHE A 11 -5.33 7.94 -1.05
CA PHE A 11 -4.22 8.72 -0.49
C PHE A 11 -3.69 8.15 0.82
N ALA A 12 -2.37 8.19 0.94
CA ALA A 12 -1.66 7.78 2.13
C ALA A 12 -2.02 8.64 3.35
N ALA A 13 -2.15 8.01 4.51
CA ALA A 13 -2.42 8.68 5.76
C ALA A 13 -1.50 8.14 6.86
N GLY A 14 -1.08 9.03 7.78
CA GLY A 14 -0.26 8.64 8.93
C GLY A 14 1.24 8.76 8.67
N ASN A 15 2.02 7.74 9.06
CA ASN A 15 3.47 7.72 8.97
C ASN A 15 3.96 6.37 8.43
N CYS A 16 5.03 6.39 7.66
CA CYS A 16 5.69 5.19 7.18
C CYS A 16 6.47 4.46 8.29
N LEU A 17 6.67 3.16 8.11
CA LEU A 17 7.56 2.33 8.92
C LEU A 17 8.94 2.25 8.24
N THR A 18 9.99 2.69 8.93
CA THR A 18 11.37 2.57 8.47
C THR A 18 12.06 1.43 9.21
N TRP A 19 12.75 0.57 8.47
CA TRP A 19 13.51 -0.55 9.00
C TRP A 19 14.98 -0.42 8.63
N THR A 20 15.80 -1.00 9.48
CA THR A 20 17.24 -1.13 9.28
C THR A 20 17.64 -2.61 9.36
N THR A 21 18.93 -2.90 9.28
CA THR A 21 19.50 -4.27 9.33
C THR A 21 19.33 -4.99 10.67
N GLN A 22 18.69 -4.37 11.67
CA GLN A 22 18.44 -5.05 12.94
C GLN A 22 17.36 -6.11 12.78
N PRO A 23 17.60 -7.35 13.25
CA PRO A 23 16.59 -8.38 13.20
C PRO A 23 15.31 -7.94 13.89
N MET A 24 14.20 -8.01 13.15
CA MET A 24 12.88 -7.59 13.61
C MET A 24 11.80 -8.53 13.08
N SER A 25 10.78 -8.74 13.87
CA SER A 25 9.55 -9.41 13.43
C SER A 25 8.35 -8.67 14.03
N LEU A 26 7.66 -7.91 13.20
CA LEU A 26 6.40 -7.27 13.54
C LEU A 26 5.26 -8.18 13.10
N ARG A 27 4.36 -8.54 14.01
CA ARG A 27 3.19 -9.38 13.72
C ARG A 27 1.93 -8.63 14.10
N LEU A 28 1.03 -8.51 13.15
CA LEU A 28 -0.23 -7.78 13.26
C LEU A 28 -1.38 -8.79 13.30
N PRO A 29 -2.08 -8.94 14.45
CA PRO A 29 -3.25 -9.80 14.54
C PRO A 29 -4.35 -9.31 13.58
N LEU A 30 -5.04 -10.24 12.91
CA LEU A 30 -6.18 -9.91 12.03
C LEU A 30 -7.49 -9.77 12.82
N GLY A 31 -7.50 -10.15 14.10
CA GLY A 31 -8.72 -10.18 14.91
C GLY A 31 -9.65 -11.35 14.57
N THR A 32 -9.27 -12.21 13.64
CA THR A 32 -10.02 -13.39 13.21
C THR A 32 -9.06 -14.48 12.71
N ASN A 33 -9.56 -15.72 12.69
CA ASN A 33 -8.86 -16.86 12.12
C ASN A 33 -9.50 -17.21 10.78
N LEU A 34 -8.75 -17.07 9.69
CA LEU A 34 -9.19 -17.47 8.36
C LEU A 34 -8.70 -18.88 8.07
N THR A 35 -9.61 -19.76 7.68
CA THR A 35 -9.35 -21.18 7.35
C THR A 35 -9.85 -21.56 5.97
N THR A 36 -10.49 -20.63 5.26
CA THR A 36 -11.05 -20.83 3.92
C THR A 36 -11.03 -19.54 3.13
N GLY A 37 -11.21 -19.63 1.82
CA GLY A 37 -11.30 -18.48 0.92
C GLY A 37 -9.95 -17.85 0.60
N GLU A 38 -9.91 -16.55 0.50
CA GLU A 38 -8.73 -15.78 0.12
C GLU A 38 -8.46 -14.65 1.10
N LEU A 39 -7.19 -14.39 1.36
CA LEU A 39 -6.71 -13.20 2.03
C LEU A 39 -5.80 -12.41 1.08
N PHE A 40 -6.11 -11.16 0.88
CA PHE A 40 -5.25 -10.20 0.20
C PHE A 40 -4.57 -9.28 1.21
N PHE A 41 -3.37 -8.85 0.88
CA PHE A 41 -2.68 -7.76 1.59
C PHE A 41 -1.95 -6.88 0.58
N SER A 42 -1.80 -5.61 0.90
CA SER A 42 -1.01 -4.68 0.09
C SER A 42 -0.20 -3.72 0.95
N PHE A 43 0.90 -3.24 0.42
CA PHE A 43 1.70 -2.17 1.03
C PHE A 43 2.59 -1.50 -0.02
N ALA A 44 2.96 -0.26 0.23
CA ALA A 44 4.03 0.41 -0.49
C ALA A 44 5.38 0.03 0.11
N LEU A 45 6.37 -0.24 -0.74
CA LEU A 45 7.74 -0.60 -0.36
C LEU A 45 8.72 0.30 -1.09
N ARG A 46 9.75 0.79 -0.38
CA ARG A 46 10.91 1.43 -0.97
C ARG A 46 12.18 0.96 -0.28
N VAL A 47 13.16 0.56 -1.06
CA VAL A 47 14.50 0.25 -0.57
C VAL A 47 15.37 1.49 -0.72
N ASP A 48 15.73 2.13 0.38
CA ASP A 48 16.55 3.35 0.37
C ASP A 48 18.06 3.04 0.30
N ALA A 49 18.48 1.86 0.77
CA ALA A 49 19.87 1.42 0.69
C ALA A 49 19.95 -0.11 0.76
N LEU A 50 20.73 -0.72 -0.14
CA LEU A 50 21.00 -2.16 -0.10
C LEU A 50 21.99 -2.50 1.03
N GLY A 51 23.07 -1.75 1.13
CA GLY A 51 24.16 -2.00 2.06
C GLY A 51 25.13 -3.08 1.56
N PRO A 52 26.39 -3.02 2.01
CA PRO A 52 27.45 -3.91 1.50
C PRO A 52 27.30 -5.38 1.96
N SER A 53 26.56 -5.61 3.02
CA SER A 53 26.37 -6.95 3.60
C SER A 53 25.17 -7.69 3.01
N PHE A 54 24.28 -7.04 2.26
CA PHE A 54 23.12 -7.68 1.68
C PHE A 54 23.50 -8.47 0.44
N THR A 55 23.69 -9.77 0.60
CA THR A 55 24.16 -10.69 -0.45
C THR A 55 23.30 -11.93 -0.57
N GLY A 56 22.41 -12.16 0.38
CA GLY A 56 21.57 -13.33 0.46
C GLY A 56 20.12 -13.06 0.04
N VAL A 57 19.27 -13.99 0.43
CA VAL A 57 17.82 -13.90 0.24
C VAL A 57 17.15 -13.70 1.60
N GLY A 58 16.27 -12.72 1.68
CA GLY A 58 15.46 -12.46 2.87
C GLY A 58 13.97 -12.56 2.61
N THR A 59 13.21 -12.72 3.69
CA THR A 59 11.74 -12.61 3.68
C THR A 59 11.35 -11.31 4.35
N LEU A 60 10.56 -10.49 3.65
CA LEU A 60 10.14 -9.16 4.11
C LEU A 60 8.77 -9.17 4.78
N ALA A 61 7.81 -9.89 4.20
CA ALA A 61 6.42 -9.84 4.60
C ALA A 61 5.69 -11.14 4.25
N GLY A 62 4.48 -11.29 4.77
CA GLY A 62 3.58 -12.39 4.45
C GLY A 62 2.55 -12.62 5.54
N VAL A 63 1.93 -13.79 5.50
CA VAL A 63 0.92 -14.21 6.46
C VAL A 63 1.44 -15.35 7.33
N THR A 64 0.85 -15.54 8.50
CA THR A 64 1.29 -16.58 9.47
C THR A 64 0.15 -17.03 10.36
N THR A 65 0.35 -18.16 11.03
CA THR A 65 -0.50 -18.65 12.10
C THR A 65 0.22 -18.53 13.44
N GLY A 66 -0.46 -17.97 14.44
CA GLY A 66 0.06 -17.83 15.80
C GLY A 66 1.39 -17.06 15.87
N THR A 67 2.20 -17.41 16.84
CA THR A 67 3.54 -16.86 17.09
C THR A 67 4.66 -17.76 16.57
N GLY A 68 4.30 -18.87 15.92
CA GLY A 68 5.22 -19.88 15.41
C GLY A 68 6.01 -19.44 14.16
N THR A 69 6.60 -20.42 13.49
CA THR A 69 7.45 -20.23 12.31
C THR A 69 6.79 -20.69 11.00
N LEU A 70 5.48 -20.96 11.06
CA LEU A 70 4.71 -21.30 9.86
C LEU A 70 4.29 -20.01 9.15
N PHE A 71 4.83 -19.80 7.97
CA PHE A 71 4.61 -18.61 7.15
C PHE A 71 3.98 -19.01 5.81
N GLY A 72 3.10 -18.15 5.29
CA GLY A 72 2.49 -18.28 3.98
C GLY A 72 2.60 -17.00 3.16
N SER A 73 2.47 -17.13 1.84
CA SER A 73 2.56 -15.99 0.89
C SER A 73 3.73 -15.07 1.21
N LYS A 74 4.93 -15.64 1.35
CA LYS A 74 6.14 -14.90 1.75
C LYS A 74 6.65 -14.06 0.60
N ILE A 75 6.73 -12.77 0.84
CA ILE A 75 7.40 -11.83 -0.06
C ILE A 75 8.89 -11.87 0.26
N ASN A 76 9.68 -12.31 -0.70
CA ASN A 76 11.11 -12.44 -0.57
C ASN A 76 11.83 -11.31 -1.33
N ILE A 77 13.04 -11.00 -0.90
CA ILE A 77 13.92 -10.03 -1.55
C ILE A 77 15.31 -10.64 -1.73
N ARG A 78 15.95 -10.34 -2.86
CA ARG A 78 17.37 -10.62 -3.09
C ARG A 78 18.03 -9.47 -3.81
N THR A 79 19.35 -9.34 -3.67
CA THR A 79 20.13 -8.40 -4.48
C THR A 79 20.26 -8.90 -5.92
N ASN A 80 20.27 -7.98 -6.87
CA ASN A 80 20.72 -8.22 -8.23
C ASN A 80 21.97 -7.37 -8.51
N GLY A 81 23.09 -7.83 -7.95
CA GLY A 81 24.34 -7.07 -7.96
C GLY A 81 24.32 -5.84 -7.05
N SER A 82 25.10 -4.82 -7.40
CA SER A 82 25.27 -3.62 -6.56
C SER A 82 24.23 -2.51 -6.85
N VAL A 83 23.40 -2.67 -7.87
CA VAL A 83 22.56 -1.58 -8.39
C VAL A 83 21.06 -1.77 -8.17
N GLY A 84 20.63 -3.01 -7.83
CA GLY A 84 19.20 -3.28 -7.72
C GLY A 84 18.87 -4.50 -6.87
N PHE A 85 17.59 -4.80 -6.84
CA PHE A 85 17.05 -5.96 -6.12
C PHE A 85 15.85 -6.55 -6.87
N GLN A 86 15.53 -7.79 -6.57
CA GLN A 86 14.34 -8.47 -7.05
C GLN A 86 13.43 -8.84 -5.90
N LEU A 87 12.14 -8.88 -6.19
CA LEU A 87 11.12 -9.42 -5.29
C LEU A 87 10.64 -10.79 -5.80
N GLY A 88 10.32 -11.64 -4.86
CA GLY A 88 9.87 -13.00 -5.15
C GLY A 88 8.77 -13.44 -4.20
N LEU A 89 8.18 -14.58 -4.51
CA LEU A 89 7.10 -15.17 -3.74
C LEU A 89 7.41 -16.63 -3.43
N SER A 90 7.13 -17.06 -2.20
CA SER A 90 7.06 -18.46 -1.85
C SER A 90 5.87 -18.76 -0.97
N LYS A 91 5.28 -19.95 -1.17
CA LYS A 91 4.06 -20.36 -0.46
C LYS A 91 4.32 -20.54 1.04
N ALA A 92 5.36 -21.28 1.41
CA ALA A 92 5.52 -21.78 2.76
C ALA A 92 6.94 -21.62 3.33
N THR A 93 7.09 -21.97 4.60
CA THR A 93 8.37 -22.03 5.30
C THR A 93 9.22 -23.22 4.81
N GLY A 94 10.54 -23.05 4.73
CA GLY A 94 11.50 -24.15 4.57
C GLY A 94 11.69 -24.69 3.16
N THR A 95 11.04 -24.14 2.15
CA THR A 95 11.26 -24.53 0.76
C THR A 95 12.19 -23.58 0.05
N ALA A 96 12.78 -24.06 -1.05
CA ALA A 96 13.45 -23.21 -2.02
C ALA A 96 12.57 -21.98 -2.31
N TYR A 97 13.17 -20.82 -2.40
CA TYR A 97 12.46 -19.58 -2.72
C TYR A 97 11.67 -19.77 -4.01
N GLY A 98 10.36 -19.69 -3.94
CA GLY A 98 9.42 -20.06 -4.99
C GLY A 98 9.76 -19.49 -6.35
N ALA A 99 9.05 -18.44 -6.75
CA ALA A 99 9.28 -17.73 -8.01
C ALA A 99 9.81 -16.31 -7.75
N TRP A 100 10.59 -15.78 -8.69
CA TRP A 100 11.09 -14.41 -8.70
C TRP A 100 10.41 -13.63 -9.81
N ALA A 101 10.11 -12.36 -9.54
CA ALA A 101 9.62 -11.46 -10.56
C ALA A 101 10.69 -11.29 -11.67
N PRO A 102 10.26 -11.10 -12.92
CA PRO A 102 11.19 -10.91 -14.03
C PRO A 102 11.94 -9.57 -13.95
N ASP A 103 11.36 -8.57 -13.31
CA ASP A 103 11.87 -7.23 -13.26
C ASP A 103 12.78 -7.00 -12.06
N ASP A 104 13.80 -6.18 -12.28
CA ASP A 104 14.68 -5.63 -11.25
C ASP A 104 14.19 -4.25 -10.84
N PHE A 105 14.32 -3.93 -9.55
CA PHE A 105 13.94 -2.64 -8.99
C PHE A 105 15.17 -1.85 -8.57
N ALA A 106 15.11 -0.53 -8.79
CA ALA A 106 16.16 0.38 -8.36
C ALA A 106 16.00 0.80 -6.89
N VAL A 107 17.11 1.16 -6.26
CA VAL A 107 17.10 1.82 -4.96
C VAL A 107 16.41 3.18 -5.08
N GLY A 108 15.53 3.51 -4.14
CA GLY A 108 14.73 4.72 -4.12
C GLY A 108 13.39 4.63 -4.86
N GLU A 109 13.15 3.55 -5.60
CA GLU A 109 11.89 3.32 -6.28
C GLU A 109 10.81 2.88 -5.30
N THR A 110 9.60 3.47 -5.38
CA THR A 110 8.44 3.03 -4.63
C THR A 110 7.70 1.96 -5.42
N ILE A 111 7.51 0.80 -4.81
CA ILE A 111 6.85 -0.37 -5.40
C ILE A 111 5.55 -0.61 -4.64
N PHE A 112 4.44 -0.72 -5.36
CA PHE A 112 3.20 -1.19 -4.78
C PHE A 112 3.14 -2.70 -4.85
N VAL A 113 3.11 -3.33 -3.68
CA VAL A 113 3.11 -4.78 -3.51
C VAL A 113 1.72 -5.23 -3.11
N VAL A 114 1.15 -6.19 -3.83
CA VAL A 114 -0.08 -6.87 -3.44
C VAL A 114 0.19 -8.37 -3.41
N GLY A 115 -0.13 -9.01 -2.28
CA GLY A 115 -0.02 -10.46 -2.11
C GLY A 115 -1.38 -11.09 -1.84
N ARG A 116 -1.51 -12.37 -2.20
CA ARG A 116 -2.69 -13.20 -1.90
C ARG A 116 -2.27 -14.55 -1.33
N TYR A 117 -3.00 -15.02 -0.35
CA TYR A 117 -3.03 -16.41 0.09
C TYR A 117 -4.43 -16.97 -0.15
N ARG A 118 -4.53 -18.14 -0.81
CA ARG A 118 -5.78 -18.83 -1.11
C ARG A 118 -5.76 -20.21 -0.48
N PHE A 119 -6.75 -20.48 0.34
CA PHE A 119 -7.00 -21.80 0.89
C PHE A 119 -7.68 -22.70 -0.14
N ASN A 120 -7.14 -23.89 -0.35
CA ASN A 120 -7.75 -24.96 -1.13
C ASN A 120 -7.99 -26.15 -0.20
N PRO A 121 -9.24 -26.64 -0.13
CA PRO A 121 -9.59 -27.69 0.86
C PRO A 121 -9.32 -29.12 0.36
N SER A 122 -8.67 -29.31 -0.79
CA SER A 122 -8.52 -30.62 -1.39
C SER A 122 -7.41 -31.45 -0.77
N SER A 123 -6.39 -30.81 -0.21
CA SER A 123 -5.30 -31.45 0.54
C SER A 123 -4.69 -30.47 1.55
N ASP A 124 -3.64 -30.92 2.24
CA ASP A 124 -2.86 -30.10 3.18
C ASP A 124 -1.58 -29.49 2.57
N THR A 125 -1.49 -29.52 1.23
CA THR A 125 -0.34 -29.02 0.47
C THR A 125 -0.70 -28.26 -0.81
N ASP A 126 -1.97 -27.96 -1.05
CA ASP A 126 -2.47 -27.37 -2.31
C ASP A 126 -2.90 -25.90 -2.23
N ASP A 127 -2.77 -25.26 -1.08
CA ASP A 127 -2.96 -23.81 -0.96
C ASP A 127 -2.03 -23.06 -1.93
N THR A 128 -2.49 -21.95 -2.44
CA THR A 128 -1.76 -21.16 -3.44
C THR A 128 -1.52 -19.75 -2.99
N CYS A 129 -0.55 -19.09 -3.61
CA CYS A 129 -0.31 -17.67 -3.42
C CYS A 129 0.02 -16.98 -4.75
N ALA A 130 -0.23 -15.67 -4.78
CA ALA A 130 0.05 -14.83 -5.94
C ALA A 130 0.62 -13.49 -5.50
N LEU A 131 1.39 -12.85 -6.38
CA LEU A 131 2.04 -11.57 -6.15
C LEU A 131 1.83 -10.66 -7.35
N TRP A 132 1.46 -9.43 -7.08
CA TRP A 132 1.41 -8.33 -8.05
C TRP A 132 2.39 -7.26 -7.60
N LEU A 133 3.21 -6.79 -8.52
CA LEU A 133 4.15 -5.69 -8.32
C LEU A 133 3.79 -4.58 -9.30
N ASN A 134 3.52 -3.39 -8.78
CA ASN A 134 3.06 -2.23 -9.55
C ASN A 134 1.93 -2.57 -10.54
N PRO A 135 0.82 -3.22 -10.09
CA PRO A 135 -0.28 -3.53 -10.98
C PRO A 135 -0.84 -2.26 -11.61
N ASP A 136 -1.38 -2.38 -12.83
CA ASP A 136 -1.97 -1.23 -13.51
C ASP A 136 -3.05 -0.57 -12.65
N ARG A 137 -2.95 0.74 -12.49
CA ARG A 137 -3.85 1.54 -11.65
C ARG A 137 -5.31 1.51 -12.10
N THR A 138 -5.58 1.18 -13.36
CA THR A 138 -6.95 0.98 -13.87
C THR A 138 -7.64 -0.25 -13.27
N SER A 139 -6.87 -1.16 -12.68
CA SER A 139 -7.37 -2.33 -11.96
C SER A 139 -7.73 -2.05 -10.49
N PHE A 140 -7.38 -0.89 -9.95
CA PHE A 140 -7.66 -0.57 -8.55
C PHE A 140 -9.17 -0.49 -8.31
N GLY A 141 -9.62 -1.12 -7.23
CA GLY A 141 -11.04 -1.24 -6.90
C GLY A 141 -11.83 -2.23 -7.76
N ALA A 142 -11.20 -2.93 -8.71
CA ALA A 142 -11.88 -3.91 -9.54
C ALA A 142 -12.38 -5.11 -8.72
N ILE A 143 -13.44 -5.76 -9.20
CA ILE A 143 -13.97 -6.99 -8.57
C ILE A 143 -13.00 -8.16 -8.78
N VAL A 144 -12.36 -8.22 -9.95
CA VAL A 144 -11.44 -9.28 -10.33
C VAL A 144 -10.03 -8.72 -10.40
N PRO A 145 -9.02 -9.36 -9.77
CA PRO A 145 -7.63 -8.97 -9.90
C PRO A 145 -7.15 -9.05 -11.36
N PRO A 146 -6.21 -8.21 -11.78
CA PRO A 146 -5.51 -8.39 -13.06
C PRO A 146 -4.62 -9.64 -13.03
N SER A 147 -3.96 -9.95 -14.13
CA SER A 147 -2.94 -11.01 -14.18
C SER A 147 -1.83 -10.70 -13.16
N ALA A 148 -1.46 -11.70 -12.37
CA ALA A 148 -0.42 -11.56 -11.35
C ALA A 148 0.98 -11.50 -11.99
N THR A 149 1.91 -10.80 -11.36
CA THR A 149 3.34 -10.82 -11.71
C THR A 149 3.93 -12.22 -11.48
N ILE A 150 3.55 -12.85 -10.36
CA ILE A 150 3.85 -14.27 -10.05
C ILE A 150 2.53 -14.92 -9.67
N ALA A 151 2.09 -15.90 -10.49
CA ALA A 151 0.80 -16.53 -10.35
C ALA A 151 0.90 -17.93 -9.72
N GLU A 152 -0.04 -18.23 -8.81
CA GLU A 152 -0.37 -19.57 -8.32
C GLU A 152 0.83 -20.40 -7.84
N VAL A 153 1.72 -19.79 -7.08
CA VAL A 153 2.83 -20.51 -6.46
C VAL A 153 2.27 -21.42 -5.36
N GLY A 154 2.00 -22.67 -5.72
CA GLY A 154 1.44 -23.69 -4.83
C GLY A 154 2.44 -24.76 -4.40
N ALA A 155 3.53 -24.96 -5.16
CA ALA A 155 4.49 -26.00 -4.89
C ALA A 155 5.34 -25.73 -3.65
N GLY A 156 5.45 -26.74 -2.79
CA GLY A 156 6.40 -26.78 -1.69
C GLY A 156 5.87 -26.35 -0.32
N GLY A 157 5.91 -27.29 0.59
CA GLY A 157 5.58 -27.13 2.00
C GLY A 157 4.09 -27.30 2.34
N ALA A 158 3.83 -27.58 3.60
CA ALA A 158 2.49 -27.73 4.13
C ALA A 158 1.72 -26.40 4.09
N ASP A 159 0.42 -26.51 3.96
CA ASP A 159 -0.50 -25.41 4.04
C ASP A 159 -0.57 -24.82 5.44
N LEU A 160 -1.00 -23.58 5.55
CA LEU A 160 -1.31 -23.01 6.85
C LEU A 160 -2.66 -23.58 7.35
N PRO A 161 -2.75 -24.07 8.57
CA PRO A 161 -4.03 -24.53 9.12
C PRO A 161 -5.03 -23.38 9.27
N GLN A 162 -4.52 -22.16 9.38
CA GLN A 162 -5.27 -20.91 9.43
C GLN A 162 -4.33 -19.74 9.18
N VAL A 163 -4.88 -18.58 8.85
CA VAL A 163 -4.18 -17.29 8.85
C VAL A 163 -4.85 -16.38 9.89
N ASP A 164 -4.11 -15.96 10.89
CA ASP A 164 -4.56 -15.06 11.96
C ASP A 164 -3.71 -13.81 12.12
N ARG A 165 -2.56 -13.70 11.38
CA ARG A 165 -1.64 -12.56 11.41
C ARG A 165 -1.04 -12.29 10.06
N PHE A 166 -0.79 -11.01 9.82
CA PHE A 166 0.19 -10.53 8.85
C PHE A 166 1.52 -10.28 9.56
N PHE A 167 2.64 -10.40 8.86
CA PHE A 167 3.94 -10.04 9.43
C PHE A 167 4.78 -9.21 8.47
N PHE A 168 5.59 -8.33 9.08
CA PHE A 168 6.79 -7.79 8.48
C PHE A 168 8.01 -8.37 9.19
N ARG A 169 9.10 -8.61 8.44
CA ARG A 169 10.32 -9.19 8.99
C ARG A 169 11.56 -8.59 8.35
N ALA A 170 12.55 -8.26 9.19
CA ALA A 170 13.92 -8.02 8.82
C ALA A 170 14.78 -9.14 9.42
N GLY A 171 15.64 -9.75 8.61
CA GLY A 171 16.63 -10.72 9.05
C GLY A 171 17.95 -10.05 9.47
N SER A 172 19.07 -10.78 9.33
CA SER A 172 20.40 -10.20 9.48
C SER A 172 20.78 -9.31 8.30
N GLY A 173 21.86 -8.55 8.41
CA GLY A 173 22.34 -7.68 7.36
C GLY A 173 22.69 -8.38 6.03
N SER A 174 22.91 -9.70 6.04
CA SER A 174 23.13 -10.48 4.81
C SER A 174 21.84 -10.83 4.08
N THR A 175 20.70 -10.77 4.76
CA THR A 175 19.38 -11.15 4.21
C THR A 175 18.38 -10.00 4.18
N THR A 176 18.78 -8.80 4.61
CA THR A 176 17.92 -7.62 4.63
C THR A 176 18.68 -6.41 4.14
N PRO A 177 18.13 -5.60 3.22
CA PRO A 177 18.68 -4.31 2.83
C PRO A 177 18.99 -3.42 4.04
N ALA A 178 19.99 -2.54 3.91
CA ALA A 178 20.42 -1.66 5.00
C ALA A 178 19.32 -0.67 5.43
N LYS A 179 18.45 -0.28 4.53
CA LYS A 179 17.31 0.59 4.83
C LYS A 179 16.14 0.33 3.89
N LEU A 180 14.99 0.04 4.48
CA LEU A 180 13.70 -0.08 3.80
C LEU A 180 12.67 0.83 4.45
N VAL A 181 11.69 1.22 3.66
CA VAL A 181 10.51 1.96 4.10
C VAL A 181 9.27 1.21 3.61
N THR A 182 8.29 1.04 4.48
CA THR A 182 6.98 0.48 4.09
C THR A 182 5.88 1.39 4.60
N ASP A 183 4.79 1.44 3.84
CA ASP A 183 3.65 2.29 4.13
C ASP A 183 2.36 1.67 3.59
N GLU A 184 1.21 2.24 3.98
CA GLU A 184 -0.10 1.93 3.40
C GLU A 184 -0.48 0.44 3.46
N LEU A 185 -0.15 -0.23 4.57
CA LEU A 185 -0.57 -1.61 4.77
C LEU A 185 -2.09 -1.71 4.80
N ARG A 186 -2.63 -2.52 3.89
CA ARG A 186 -4.04 -2.91 3.85
C ARG A 186 -4.15 -4.43 3.85
N ILE A 187 -5.15 -4.94 4.53
CA ILE A 187 -5.45 -6.38 4.60
C ILE A 187 -6.95 -6.55 4.42
N GLY A 188 -7.36 -7.50 3.58
CA GLY A 188 -8.76 -7.70 3.28
C GLY A 188 -9.04 -9.00 2.52
N LEU A 189 -10.32 -9.27 2.25
CA LEU A 189 -10.75 -10.51 1.61
C LEU A 189 -10.96 -10.35 0.10
N THR A 190 -10.77 -9.16 -0.45
CA THR A 190 -10.97 -8.88 -1.86
C THR A 190 -9.83 -8.00 -2.40
N TRP A 191 -9.59 -8.09 -3.70
CA TRP A 191 -8.69 -7.20 -4.40
C TRP A 191 -9.05 -5.71 -4.15
N ALA A 192 -10.33 -5.36 -4.32
CA ALA A 192 -10.80 -3.98 -4.14
C ALA A 192 -10.54 -3.41 -2.74
N SER A 193 -10.60 -4.24 -1.70
CA SER A 193 -10.38 -3.80 -0.31
C SER A 193 -8.92 -3.43 -0.02
N VAL A 194 -7.97 -3.99 -0.78
CA VAL A 194 -6.54 -3.71 -0.61
C VAL A 194 -5.98 -2.80 -1.71
N THR A 195 -6.77 -2.50 -2.74
CA THR A 195 -6.43 -1.58 -3.82
C THR A 195 -7.51 -0.50 -4.02
N PRO A 196 -7.93 0.22 -2.96
CA PRO A 196 -8.96 1.24 -3.11
C PRO A 196 -8.45 2.35 -4.04
N PRO A 197 -9.20 2.73 -5.10
CA PRO A 197 -8.77 3.78 -6.01
C PRO A 197 -8.79 5.14 -5.31
N ALA A 198 -7.91 6.03 -5.76
CA ALA A 198 -7.94 7.41 -5.32
C ALA A 198 -9.27 8.07 -5.69
N VAL A 199 -9.94 8.62 -4.71
CA VAL A 199 -11.10 9.46 -4.94
C VAL A 199 -10.60 10.90 -5.06
N VAL A 200 -10.62 11.44 -6.27
CA VAL A 200 -10.34 12.86 -6.49
C VAL A 200 -11.63 13.62 -6.13
N PRO A 201 -11.64 14.40 -5.05
CA PRO A 201 -12.84 15.12 -4.66
C PRO A 201 -13.16 16.22 -5.66
N ALA A 202 -14.43 16.32 -6.06
CA ALA A 202 -14.91 17.46 -6.83
C ALA A 202 -15.19 18.63 -5.87
N LEU A 203 -14.57 19.79 -6.16
CA LEU A 203 -14.92 21.05 -5.50
C LEU A 203 -16.18 21.61 -6.16
N ARG A 204 -17.23 21.78 -5.37
CA ARG A 204 -18.50 22.38 -5.82
C ARG A 204 -18.64 23.76 -5.24
N LEU A 205 -19.11 24.70 -6.06
CA LEU A 205 -19.49 26.05 -5.63
C LEU A 205 -21.03 26.16 -5.68
N VAL A 206 -21.62 26.61 -4.59
CA VAL A 206 -23.05 26.90 -4.47
C VAL A 206 -23.20 28.35 -4.03
N SER A 207 -23.67 29.20 -4.92
CA SER A 207 -23.91 30.63 -4.63
C SER A 207 -25.24 30.86 -3.97
N SER A 208 -25.29 31.81 -3.02
CA SER A 208 -26.51 32.28 -2.36
C SER A 208 -26.38 33.78 -2.05
N GLY A 209 -26.96 34.62 -2.89
CA GLY A 209 -26.84 36.08 -2.76
C GLY A 209 -25.38 36.55 -2.87
N ASP A 210 -24.91 37.28 -1.90
CA ASP A 210 -23.52 37.83 -1.82
C ASP A 210 -22.50 36.86 -1.25
N THR A 211 -22.90 35.60 -1.04
CA THR A 211 -22.01 34.54 -0.52
C THR A 211 -22.04 33.32 -1.41
N ALA A 212 -20.99 32.50 -1.31
CA ALA A 212 -20.97 31.19 -1.91
C ALA A 212 -20.37 30.19 -0.91
N ALA A 213 -20.86 28.96 -0.93
CA ALA A 213 -20.29 27.83 -0.24
C ALA A 213 -19.45 26.98 -1.19
N LEU A 214 -18.21 26.71 -0.81
CA LEU A 214 -17.34 25.73 -1.43
C LEU A 214 -17.48 24.41 -0.68
N LEU A 215 -17.82 23.36 -1.40
CA LEU A 215 -18.14 22.04 -0.85
C LEU A 215 -17.26 20.95 -1.47
N TRP A 216 -16.74 20.03 -0.64
CA TRP A 216 -16.08 18.81 -1.11
C TRP A 216 -16.30 17.64 -0.15
N PRO A 217 -16.24 16.37 -0.63
CA PRO A 217 -16.60 15.21 0.17
C PRO A 217 -15.68 14.98 1.37
N THR A 218 -16.24 14.57 2.52
CA THR A 218 -15.48 14.21 3.73
C THR A 218 -14.70 12.88 3.62
N ASN A 219 -15.05 12.03 2.65
CA ASN A 219 -14.33 10.77 2.37
C ASN A 219 -13.03 10.95 1.57
N ALA A 220 -12.60 12.19 1.35
CA ALA A 220 -11.33 12.56 0.75
C ALA A 220 -10.46 13.29 1.81
N PRO A 221 -9.89 12.58 2.79
CA PRO A 221 -9.05 13.20 3.82
C PRO A 221 -7.73 13.71 3.21
N GLY A 222 -7.11 14.69 3.88
CA GLY A 222 -5.79 15.22 3.47
C GLY A 222 -5.85 16.31 2.41
N PHE A 223 -7.01 16.60 1.81
CA PHE A 223 -7.14 17.74 0.88
C PHE A 223 -7.26 19.06 1.63
N VAL A 224 -6.47 20.03 1.20
CA VAL A 224 -6.51 21.43 1.69
C VAL A 224 -7.15 22.29 0.59
N LEU A 225 -8.13 23.12 0.98
CA LEU A 225 -8.66 24.14 0.08
C LEU A 225 -7.68 25.31 0.01
N GLU A 226 -7.22 25.60 -1.18
CA GLU A 226 -6.32 26.72 -1.47
C GLU A 226 -7.00 27.75 -2.35
N GLU A 227 -6.61 29.01 -2.19
CA GLU A 227 -7.05 30.12 -3.01
C GLU A 227 -5.89 30.87 -3.65
N SER A 228 -6.17 31.54 -4.75
CA SER A 228 -5.26 32.45 -5.45
C SER A 228 -6.04 33.60 -6.10
N SER A 229 -5.38 34.73 -6.28
CA SER A 229 -5.90 35.86 -7.09
C SER A 229 -5.73 35.67 -8.59
N ALA A 230 -4.91 34.69 -9.04
CA ALA A 230 -4.72 34.36 -10.45
C ALA A 230 -4.35 32.89 -10.61
N VAL A 231 -4.80 32.26 -11.72
CA VAL A 231 -4.60 30.82 -11.97
C VAL A 231 -3.11 30.47 -12.20
N MET A 232 -2.36 31.30 -12.89
CA MET A 232 -1.02 30.97 -13.39
C MET A 232 0.11 31.84 -12.84
N SER A 233 -0.16 33.00 -12.30
CA SER A 233 0.86 34.00 -11.99
C SER A 233 0.95 34.41 -10.52
N ALA A 234 0.06 33.91 -9.67
CA ALA A 234 0.05 34.21 -8.26
C ALA A 234 0.24 32.94 -7.41
N PRO A 235 0.81 33.05 -6.20
CA PRO A 235 0.93 31.94 -5.28
C PRO A 235 -0.45 31.46 -4.80
N TRP A 236 -0.51 30.20 -4.41
CA TRP A 236 -1.70 29.57 -3.80
C TRP A 236 -1.49 29.49 -2.29
N PHE A 237 -2.49 29.87 -1.53
CA PHE A 237 -2.47 29.85 -0.07
C PHE A 237 -3.66 29.05 0.46
N ALA A 238 -3.50 28.42 1.62
CA ALA A 238 -4.65 27.82 2.29
C ALA A 238 -5.70 28.89 2.60
N VAL A 239 -6.97 28.55 2.37
CA VAL A 239 -8.10 29.43 2.67
C VAL A 239 -8.15 29.70 4.16
N SER A 240 -8.33 30.97 4.54
CA SER A 240 -8.36 31.41 5.93
C SER A 240 -9.71 31.26 6.62
N GLU A 241 -10.78 31.12 5.85
CA GLU A 241 -12.14 30.93 6.34
C GLU A 241 -12.29 29.56 7.03
N PRO A 242 -13.11 29.46 8.09
CA PRO A 242 -13.23 28.22 8.86
C PRO A 242 -13.88 27.11 8.04
N ILE A 243 -13.22 25.94 8.02
CA ILE A 243 -13.79 24.73 7.42
C ILE A 243 -14.80 24.13 8.39
N ARG A 244 -16.01 23.88 7.92
CA ARG A 244 -17.08 23.21 8.65
C ARG A 244 -17.39 21.85 8.01
N THR A 245 -17.93 20.93 8.80
CA THR A 245 -18.44 19.65 8.30
C THR A 245 -19.96 19.71 8.30
N ASN A 246 -20.55 19.41 7.13
CA ASN A 246 -21.99 19.31 6.95
C ASN A 246 -22.32 17.93 6.34
N GLY A 247 -22.62 16.96 7.21
CA GLY A 247 -22.90 15.59 6.82
C GLY A 247 -21.72 14.95 6.08
N VAL A 248 -21.87 14.70 4.79
CA VAL A 248 -20.87 14.05 3.94
C VAL A 248 -19.90 15.01 3.25
N ASN A 249 -20.01 16.33 3.52
CA ASN A 249 -19.16 17.34 2.90
C ASN A 249 -18.45 18.20 3.94
N PHE A 250 -17.21 18.59 3.62
CA PHE A 250 -16.60 19.80 4.15
C PHE A 250 -17.21 21.01 3.44
N SER A 251 -17.31 22.12 4.13
CA SER A 251 -17.82 23.40 3.58
C SER A 251 -17.03 24.59 4.08
N VAL A 252 -16.83 25.56 3.19
CA VAL A 252 -16.29 26.89 3.49
C VAL A 252 -17.21 27.93 2.86
N ASP A 253 -17.68 28.89 3.68
CA ASP A 253 -18.46 30.01 3.20
C ASP A 253 -17.52 31.15 2.82
N ILE A 254 -17.64 31.65 1.60
CA ILE A 254 -16.87 32.78 1.06
C ILE A 254 -17.78 33.92 0.68
N SER A 255 -17.33 35.15 0.90
CA SER A 255 -18.00 36.34 0.40
C SER A 255 -17.68 36.56 -1.06
N LEU A 256 -18.72 36.81 -1.87
CA LEU A 256 -18.54 37.18 -3.26
C LEU A 256 -18.26 38.68 -3.31
N THR A 257 -16.97 39.00 -3.53
CA THR A 257 -16.47 40.37 -3.71
C THR A 257 -16.24 40.67 -5.20
N ASN A 258 -15.97 41.91 -5.53
CA ASN A 258 -15.65 42.32 -6.91
C ASN A 258 -14.28 41.84 -7.41
N ASN A 259 -13.50 41.14 -6.56
CA ASN A 259 -12.19 40.63 -6.91
C ASN A 259 -12.30 39.17 -7.35
N SER A 260 -11.55 38.82 -8.39
CA SER A 260 -11.44 37.43 -8.82
C SER A 260 -10.72 36.59 -7.77
N ARG A 261 -11.31 35.49 -7.35
CA ARG A 261 -10.70 34.46 -6.49
C ARG A 261 -10.80 33.12 -7.20
N TYR A 262 -9.72 32.34 -7.18
CA TYR A 262 -9.65 31.01 -7.76
C TYR A 262 -9.42 30.02 -6.63
N PHE A 263 -10.04 28.86 -6.72
CA PHE A 263 -9.96 27.83 -5.68
C PHE A 263 -9.57 26.49 -6.25
N ARG A 264 -8.79 25.73 -5.47
CA ARG A 264 -8.47 24.34 -5.78
C ARG A 264 -8.37 23.52 -4.51
N LEU A 265 -8.54 22.21 -4.66
CA LEU A 265 -8.18 21.24 -3.64
C LEU A 265 -6.76 20.73 -3.95
N ARG A 266 -5.89 20.73 -2.95
CA ARG A 266 -4.54 20.17 -3.03
C ARG A 266 -4.38 19.11 -1.95
N HIS A 267 -3.82 17.97 -2.33
CA HIS A 267 -3.38 16.91 -1.42
C HIS A 267 -1.92 17.10 -1.05
#